data_40f1988345a36652cd842678f7c93113
#
_entry.id   40f1988345a36652cd842678f7c93113
#
_cell.length_a   1.000
_cell.length_b   1.000
_cell.length_c   1.000
_cell.angle_alpha   90.00
_cell.angle_beta   90.00
_cell.angle_gamma   90.00
#
_symmetry.space_group_name_H-M   'P 1'
#
loop_
_entity.id
_entity.type
_entity.pdbx_description
1 polymer ?
#
loop_
_entity_poly.entity_id
_entity_poly.type
_entity_poly.pdbx_seq_one_letter_code
_entity_poly.pdbx_strand_id
1 'polypeptide(L)'
;MTGQQPAVTVCIPTFNRRELLSRSLQSVLEQSLEDAEIIISDNASTDDTEEYVRSIRDPRVRYDRLPTNIGLFGNLSRCLSLGTGRYRVMLPDDDSMLPGNLEAKVRFLDAHPGAGMVHSAFRYLDESALPFGETQNWSRLENDTLEPGVTFLRRSLAVGGIVCVSSVMMRSSMVVGERFDASDGPYADIALWCRIASRSDVGFLTAPLSGYMVHGGSASSGFQLVQVNGGQHHMTSQHADATLQAHGRFVQRADISPELRAELATIVAEADRRMRLTVLANKTIPPNALKAIKKAVGWGKGSALHRHLSLDGNVGGPEAVA
;
A
#
# COMPACT_ATOMS: atom_id res chain seq x y z
N MET A 1 26.84 -10.73 -18.34
CA MET A 1 25.90 -9.75 -17.78
C MET A 1 26.72 -8.52 -17.42
N THR A 2 26.43 -7.39 -18.00
CA THR A 2 27.09 -6.11 -17.71
C THR A 2 26.80 -5.79 -16.26
N GLY A 3 27.85 -5.54 -15.45
CA GLY A 3 27.77 -5.32 -14.01
C GLY A 3 27.06 -4.01 -13.60
N GLN A 4 26.03 -3.62 -14.35
CA GLN A 4 25.21 -2.44 -14.07
C GLN A 4 24.07 -2.84 -13.14
N GLN A 5 23.88 -2.06 -12.08
CA GLN A 5 22.77 -2.22 -11.13
C GLN A 5 21.44 -2.02 -11.85
N PRO A 6 20.47 -2.95 -11.74
CA PRO A 6 19.16 -2.78 -12.33
C PRO A 6 18.46 -1.53 -11.81
N ALA A 7 17.60 -0.92 -12.63
CA ALA A 7 16.77 0.18 -12.17
C ALA A 7 15.81 -0.30 -11.07
N VAL A 8 15.16 -1.45 -11.25
CA VAL A 8 14.12 -1.95 -10.32
C VAL A 8 14.37 -3.41 -9.95
N THR A 9 14.20 -3.73 -8.67
CA THR A 9 13.89 -5.09 -8.20
C THR A 9 12.40 -5.22 -7.97
N VAL A 10 11.74 -6.12 -8.69
CA VAL A 10 10.38 -6.56 -8.37
C VAL A 10 10.46 -7.86 -7.60
N CYS A 11 10.01 -7.90 -6.35
CA CYS A 11 9.96 -9.10 -5.55
C CYS A 11 8.52 -9.58 -5.37
N ILE A 12 8.25 -10.84 -5.73
CA ILE A 12 6.94 -11.48 -5.61
C ILE A 12 7.02 -12.55 -4.52
N PRO A 13 6.48 -12.30 -3.31
CA PRO A 13 6.36 -13.33 -2.28
C PRO A 13 5.25 -14.31 -2.65
N THR A 14 5.48 -15.60 -2.49
CA THR A 14 4.46 -16.64 -2.76
C THR A 14 4.54 -17.80 -1.79
N PHE A 15 3.41 -18.50 -1.61
CA PHE A 15 3.32 -19.77 -0.89
C PHE A 15 2.07 -20.55 -1.32
N ASN A 16 2.25 -21.68 -2.04
CA ASN A 16 1.16 -22.57 -2.50
C ASN A 16 0.07 -21.84 -3.30
N ARG A 17 0.46 -20.95 -4.23
CA ARG A 17 -0.45 -20.12 -5.02
C ARG A 17 -0.02 -20.00 -6.48
N ARG A 18 0.39 -21.10 -7.09
CA ARG A 18 0.95 -21.14 -8.44
C ARG A 18 0.12 -20.37 -9.48
N GLU A 19 -1.20 -20.51 -9.47
CA GLU A 19 -2.07 -19.86 -10.46
C GLU A 19 -2.10 -18.35 -10.31
N LEU A 20 -2.19 -17.85 -9.08
CA LEU A 20 -2.14 -16.42 -8.79
C LEU A 20 -0.78 -15.85 -9.15
N LEU A 21 0.30 -16.51 -8.70
CA LEU A 21 1.67 -16.17 -9.06
C LEU A 21 1.85 -16.06 -10.58
N SER A 22 1.26 -16.95 -11.35
CA SER A 22 1.41 -16.93 -12.81
C SER A 22 0.87 -15.65 -13.42
N ARG A 23 -0.26 -15.14 -12.94
CA ARG A 23 -0.88 -13.89 -13.40
C ARG A 23 -0.08 -12.66 -12.95
N SER A 24 0.33 -12.65 -11.68
CA SER A 24 1.16 -11.58 -11.12
C SER A 24 2.47 -11.47 -11.89
N LEU A 25 3.20 -12.57 -12.06
CA LEU A 25 4.46 -12.61 -12.80
C LEU A 25 4.28 -12.17 -14.26
N GLN A 26 3.24 -12.64 -14.94
CA GLN A 26 2.96 -12.25 -16.33
C GLN A 26 2.81 -10.74 -16.46
N SER A 27 2.10 -10.09 -15.52
CA SER A 27 1.91 -8.64 -15.52
C SER A 27 3.22 -7.85 -15.37
N VAL A 28 4.22 -8.44 -14.71
CA VAL A 28 5.58 -7.85 -14.60
C VAL A 28 6.38 -8.08 -15.87
N LEU A 29 6.30 -9.27 -16.45
CA LEU A 29 7.01 -9.62 -17.69
C LEU A 29 6.57 -8.73 -18.88
N GLU A 30 5.33 -8.28 -18.87
CA GLU A 30 4.72 -7.40 -19.87
C GLU A 30 5.04 -5.92 -19.69
N GLN A 31 5.76 -5.53 -18.63
CA GLN A 31 6.17 -4.14 -18.46
C GLN A 31 7.22 -3.76 -19.50
N SER A 32 7.12 -2.54 -20.01
CA SER A 32 8.02 -1.98 -21.02
C SER A 32 9.44 -1.70 -20.51
N LEU A 33 9.62 -1.53 -19.19
CA LEU A 33 10.92 -1.33 -18.57
C LEU A 33 11.69 -2.65 -18.52
N GLU A 34 12.70 -2.80 -19.38
CA GLU A 34 13.55 -4.00 -19.45
C GLU A 34 14.61 -4.04 -18.35
N ASP A 35 15.05 -2.88 -17.85
CA ASP A 35 16.08 -2.75 -16.80
C ASP A 35 15.50 -3.08 -15.41
N ALA A 36 15.04 -4.32 -15.25
CA ALA A 36 14.45 -4.83 -14.02
C ALA A 36 14.94 -6.26 -13.73
N GLU A 37 15.14 -6.58 -12.46
CA GLU A 37 15.25 -7.95 -11.97
C GLU A 37 13.94 -8.35 -11.28
N ILE A 38 13.52 -9.60 -11.48
CA ILE A 38 12.27 -10.14 -10.94
C ILE A 38 12.63 -11.32 -10.05
N ILE A 39 12.29 -11.25 -8.78
CA ILE A 39 12.64 -12.27 -7.80
C ILE A 39 11.36 -12.90 -7.25
N ILE A 40 11.20 -14.18 -7.47
CA ILE A 40 10.14 -14.96 -6.85
C ILE A 40 10.65 -15.48 -5.51
N SER A 41 10.12 -14.94 -4.40
CA SER A 41 10.46 -15.36 -3.04
C SER A 41 9.47 -16.40 -2.57
N ASP A 42 9.81 -17.67 -2.80
CA ASP A 42 8.95 -18.81 -2.46
C ASP A 42 9.18 -19.27 -1.01
N ASN A 43 8.12 -19.22 -0.21
CA ASN A 43 8.12 -19.56 1.21
C ASN A 43 7.95 -21.08 1.46
N ALA A 44 8.70 -21.92 0.72
CA ALA A 44 8.67 -23.37 0.77
C ALA A 44 7.34 -23.98 0.25
N SER A 45 6.87 -23.56 -0.91
CA SER A 45 5.69 -24.15 -1.56
C SER A 45 5.83 -25.65 -1.80
N THR A 46 4.71 -26.37 -1.73
CA THR A 46 4.60 -27.81 -1.94
C THR A 46 3.73 -28.18 -3.14
N ASP A 47 3.15 -27.18 -3.79
CA ASP A 47 2.45 -27.32 -5.08
C ASP A 47 3.44 -27.26 -6.26
N ASP A 48 2.94 -27.12 -7.46
CA ASP A 48 3.72 -27.03 -8.71
C ASP A 48 4.38 -25.64 -8.96
N THR A 49 4.46 -24.77 -7.93
CA THR A 49 5.09 -23.45 -8.01
C THR A 49 6.54 -23.53 -8.52
N GLU A 50 7.36 -24.44 -7.97
CA GLU A 50 8.77 -24.59 -8.36
C GLU A 50 8.89 -24.99 -9.84
N GLU A 51 8.12 -25.98 -10.28
CA GLU A 51 8.11 -26.46 -11.67
C GLU A 51 7.73 -25.32 -12.62
N TYR A 52 6.67 -24.58 -12.28
CA TYR A 52 6.23 -23.44 -13.07
C TYR A 52 7.32 -22.38 -13.19
N VAL A 53 7.90 -21.89 -12.08
CA VAL A 53 8.89 -20.80 -12.13
C VAL A 53 10.15 -21.26 -12.88
N ARG A 54 10.59 -22.51 -12.72
CA ARG A 54 11.75 -23.06 -13.47
C ARG A 54 11.47 -23.23 -14.97
N SER A 55 10.22 -23.26 -15.40
CA SER A 55 9.85 -23.29 -16.83
C SER A 55 9.99 -21.93 -17.52
N ILE A 56 10.02 -20.82 -16.77
CA ILE A 56 10.15 -19.47 -17.30
C ILE A 56 11.55 -19.27 -17.91
N ARG A 57 11.60 -18.73 -19.12
CA ARG A 57 12.86 -18.54 -19.88
C ARG A 57 13.33 -17.08 -19.92
N ASP A 58 12.70 -16.19 -19.16
CA ASP A 58 13.09 -14.79 -19.10
C ASP A 58 14.32 -14.63 -18.18
N PRO A 59 15.45 -14.07 -18.68
CA PRO A 59 16.69 -13.94 -17.91
C PRO A 59 16.59 -12.96 -16.73
N ARG A 60 15.55 -12.13 -16.68
CA ARG A 60 15.27 -11.22 -15.56
C ARG A 60 14.72 -11.96 -14.33
N VAL A 61 14.15 -13.17 -14.52
CA VAL A 61 13.49 -13.93 -13.46
C VAL A 61 14.50 -14.77 -12.69
N ARG A 62 14.52 -14.59 -11.38
CA ARG A 62 15.25 -15.39 -10.41
C ARG A 62 14.30 -16.06 -9.42
N TYR A 63 14.46 -17.35 -9.26
CA TYR A 63 13.72 -18.14 -8.26
C TYR A 63 14.55 -18.28 -6.98
N ASP A 64 13.97 -17.90 -5.86
CA ASP A 64 14.60 -17.93 -4.56
C ASP A 64 13.67 -18.59 -3.54
N ARG A 65 13.85 -19.91 -3.34
CA ARG A 65 13.02 -20.76 -2.51
C ARG A 65 13.63 -20.98 -1.14
N LEU A 66 12.82 -20.83 -0.11
CA LEU A 66 13.20 -21.16 1.27
C LEU A 66 13.09 -22.67 1.53
N PRO A 67 13.93 -23.20 2.43
CA PRO A 67 13.84 -24.62 2.84
C PRO A 67 12.63 -24.91 3.72
N THR A 68 12.13 -23.90 4.43
CA THR A 68 10.98 -24.00 5.35
C THR A 68 10.13 -22.75 5.28
N ASN A 69 8.83 -22.87 5.57
CA ASN A 69 7.92 -21.74 5.65
C ASN A 69 8.21 -20.90 6.90
N ILE A 70 8.59 -19.64 6.71
CA ILE A 70 8.90 -18.65 7.77
C ILE A 70 7.74 -17.70 8.07
N GLY A 71 6.55 -17.98 7.54
CA GLY A 71 5.35 -17.16 7.67
C GLY A 71 5.30 -15.98 6.72
N LEU A 72 4.14 -15.33 6.66
CA LEU A 72 3.89 -14.20 5.75
C LEU A 72 4.89 -13.06 5.97
N PHE A 73 4.95 -12.52 7.20
CA PHE A 73 5.79 -11.36 7.52
C PHE A 73 7.29 -11.64 7.38
N GLY A 74 7.70 -12.89 7.63
CA GLY A 74 9.06 -13.34 7.38
C GLY A 74 9.42 -13.24 5.90
N ASN A 75 8.55 -13.76 5.01
CA ASN A 75 8.76 -13.73 3.57
C ASN A 75 8.68 -12.31 3.00
N LEU A 76 7.72 -11.49 3.46
CA LEU A 76 7.64 -10.07 3.09
C LEU A 76 8.90 -9.30 3.49
N SER A 77 9.40 -9.52 4.71
CA SER A 77 10.64 -8.88 5.17
C SER A 77 11.85 -9.31 4.34
N ARG A 78 11.88 -10.58 3.94
CA ARG A 78 12.91 -11.10 3.04
C ARG A 78 12.88 -10.39 1.68
N CYS A 79 11.72 -10.14 1.11
CA CYS A 79 11.56 -9.40 -0.14
C CYS A 79 12.19 -7.99 -0.08
N LEU A 80 12.21 -7.35 1.09
CA LEU A 80 12.88 -6.05 1.25
C LEU A 80 14.42 -6.14 1.16
N SER A 81 15.00 -7.30 1.36
CA SER A 81 16.46 -7.51 1.34
C SER A 81 16.98 -8.15 0.05
N LEU A 82 16.09 -8.75 -0.76
CA LEU A 82 16.48 -9.43 -1.99
C LEU A 82 16.69 -8.44 -3.13
N GLY A 83 17.66 -8.76 -4.00
CA GLY A 83 17.95 -7.99 -5.21
C GLY A 83 18.79 -6.75 -5.00
N THR A 84 19.17 -6.13 -6.10
CA THR A 84 20.16 -5.04 -6.16
C THR A 84 19.65 -3.77 -6.82
N GLY A 85 18.41 -3.74 -7.29
CA GLY A 85 17.82 -2.60 -8.00
C GLY A 85 17.88 -1.29 -7.22
N ARG A 86 18.03 -0.17 -7.92
CA ARG A 86 17.98 1.18 -7.33
C ARG A 86 16.64 1.43 -6.62
N TYR A 87 15.59 0.89 -7.20
CA TYR A 87 14.22 0.93 -6.67
C TYR A 87 13.71 -0.47 -6.39
N ARG A 88 12.69 -0.55 -5.56
CA ARG A 88 12.13 -1.81 -5.12
C ARG A 88 10.61 -1.78 -5.13
N VAL A 89 10.03 -2.81 -5.70
CA VAL A 89 8.58 -3.07 -5.65
C VAL A 89 8.37 -4.42 -4.98
N MET A 90 7.43 -4.49 -4.04
CA MET A 90 6.89 -5.73 -3.53
C MET A 90 5.49 -5.92 -4.13
N LEU A 91 5.34 -6.93 -4.97
CA LEU A 91 4.08 -7.25 -5.63
C LEU A 91 3.53 -8.54 -5.01
N PRO A 92 2.41 -8.51 -4.25
CA PRO A 92 1.73 -9.72 -3.83
C PRO A 92 1.41 -10.65 -5.00
N ASP A 93 1.44 -11.96 -4.75
CA ASP A 93 1.22 -12.97 -5.79
C ASP A 93 -0.21 -13.01 -6.34
N ASP A 94 -1.14 -12.31 -5.70
CA ASP A 94 -2.53 -12.14 -6.12
C ASP A 94 -2.82 -10.81 -6.85
N ASP A 95 -1.88 -9.86 -6.83
CA ASP A 95 -2.03 -8.54 -7.46
C ASP A 95 -1.36 -8.48 -8.84
N SER A 96 -1.55 -7.37 -9.56
CA SER A 96 -0.99 -7.18 -10.89
C SER A 96 -0.45 -5.77 -11.10
N MET A 97 0.54 -5.63 -11.99
CA MET A 97 0.97 -4.35 -12.52
C MET A 97 0.16 -4.00 -13.77
N LEU A 98 -0.37 -2.80 -13.84
CA LEU A 98 -0.98 -2.28 -15.07
C LEU A 98 0.12 -1.69 -15.99
N PRO A 99 -0.14 -1.53 -17.29
CA PRO A 99 0.85 -1.02 -18.23
C PRO A 99 1.46 0.32 -17.81
N GLY A 100 2.79 0.45 -17.97
CA GLY A 100 3.54 1.67 -17.63
C GLY A 100 3.83 1.85 -16.13
N ASN A 101 3.52 0.88 -15.27
CA ASN A 101 3.72 0.97 -13.83
C ASN A 101 5.18 1.27 -13.48
N LEU A 102 6.11 0.46 -13.95
CA LEU A 102 7.52 0.59 -13.60
C LEU A 102 8.13 1.88 -14.16
N GLU A 103 7.87 2.19 -15.42
CA GLU A 103 8.42 3.39 -16.07
C GLU A 103 7.96 4.69 -15.40
N ALA A 104 6.65 4.82 -15.12
CA ALA A 104 6.11 6.04 -14.54
C ALA A 104 6.71 6.29 -13.14
N LYS A 105 6.82 5.23 -12.34
CA LYS A 105 7.36 5.34 -10.98
C LYS A 105 8.88 5.57 -10.95
N VAL A 106 9.64 4.91 -11.84
CA VAL A 106 11.07 5.17 -11.98
C VAL A 106 11.31 6.62 -12.40
N ARG A 107 10.61 7.10 -13.42
CA ARG A 107 10.71 8.49 -13.89
C ARG A 107 10.38 9.48 -12.77
N PHE A 108 9.34 9.21 -11.98
CA PHE A 108 8.98 10.07 -10.87
C PHE A 108 10.10 10.11 -9.81
N LEU A 109 10.61 8.96 -9.37
CA LEU A 109 11.66 8.90 -8.36
C LEU A 109 12.99 9.46 -8.87
N ASP A 110 13.33 9.29 -10.16
CA ASP A 110 14.53 9.89 -10.76
C ASP A 110 14.43 11.42 -10.78
N ALA A 111 13.25 11.97 -11.04
CA ALA A 111 13.00 13.43 -11.04
C ALA A 111 12.96 14.02 -9.62
N HIS A 112 12.71 13.22 -8.58
CA HIS A 112 12.52 13.66 -7.20
C HIS A 112 13.47 12.94 -6.24
N PRO A 113 14.76 13.33 -6.15
CA PRO A 113 15.75 12.63 -5.31
C PRO A 113 15.41 12.57 -3.81
N GLY A 114 14.62 13.53 -3.31
CA GLY A 114 14.14 13.57 -1.92
C GLY A 114 12.99 12.60 -1.62
N ALA A 115 12.33 12.06 -2.66
CA ALA A 115 11.26 11.09 -2.47
C ALA A 115 11.82 9.71 -2.11
N GLY A 116 11.38 9.16 -0.99
CA GLY A 116 11.75 7.80 -0.55
C GLY A 116 10.85 6.72 -1.15
N MET A 117 9.64 7.08 -1.52
CA MET A 117 8.69 6.21 -2.20
C MET A 117 7.73 7.00 -3.08
N VAL A 118 7.12 6.31 -4.04
CA VAL A 118 5.99 6.78 -4.83
C VAL A 118 4.92 5.69 -4.86
N HIS A 119 3.66 6.09 -4.76
CA HIS A 119 2.53 5.19 -4.93
C HIS A 119 1.55 5.75 -5.97
N SER A 120 0.59 4.94 -6.38
CA SER A 120 -0.35 5.34 -7.43
C SER A 120 -1.79 4.99 -7.07
N ALA A 121 -2.73 5.54 -7.84
CA ALA A 121 -4.07 4.98 -7.91
C ALA A 121 -4.02 3.53 -8.42
N PHE A 122 -5.12 2.77 -8.23
CA PHE A 122 -5.20 1.36 -8.61
C PHE A 122 -6.62 0.99 -9.06
N ARG A 123 -6.78 -0.22 -9.61
CA ARG A 123 -8.07 -0.81 -9.97
C ARG A 123 -8.32 -2.05 -9.12
N TYR A 124 -9.56 -2.28 -8.71
CA TYR A 124 -9.94 -3.59 -8.23
C TYR A 124 -10.01 -4.57 -9.39
N LEU A 125 -9.54 -5.80 -9.15
CA LEU A 125 -9.63 -6.92 -10.08
C LEU A 125 -10.47 -8.02 -9.43
N ASP A 126 -11.32 -8.67 -10.22
CA ASP A 126 -12.02 -9.88 -9.83
C ASP A 126 -11.11 -11.13 -9.96
N GLU A 127 -11.64 -12.30 -9.59
CA GLU A 127 -10.90 -13.57 -9.67
C GLU A 127 -10.48 -13.96 -11.09
N SER A 128 -11.06 -13.33 -12.12
CA SER A 128 -10.65 -13.47 -13.51
C SER A 128 -9.60 -12.45 -13.95
N ALA A 129 -9.08 -11.65 -13.01
CA ALA A 129 -8.16 -10.53 -13.22
C ALA A 129 -8.76 -9.41 -14.11
N LEU A 130 -10.08 -9.32 -14.18
CA LEU A 130 -10.76 -8.24 -14.91
C LEU A 130 -11.01 -7.05 -13.97
N PRO A 131 -10.75 -5.82 -14.43
CA PRO A 131 -11.03 -4.62 -13.63
C PRO A 131 -12.53 -4.45 -13.43
N PHE A 132 -12.93 -4.12 -12.21
CA PHE A 132 -14.31 -3.77 -11.89
C PHE A 132 -14.38 -2.50 -11.03
N GLY A 133 -15.55 -1.84 -11.05
CA GLY A 133 -15.76 -0.59 -10.34
C GLY A 133 -14.93 0.58 -10.88
N GLU A 134 -14.84 1.64 -10.09
CA GLU A 134 -14.08 2.85 -10.43
C GLU A 134 -12.61 2.73 -10.04
N THR A 135 -11.78 3.59 -10.62
CA THR A 135 -10.40 3.78 -10.18
C THR A 135 -10.36 4.17 -8.71
N GLN A 136 -9.53 3.49 -7.94
CA GLN A 136 -9.37 3.72 -6.51
C GLN A 136 -8.23 4.72 -6.27
N ASN A 137 -8.57 5.83 -5.66
CA ASN A 137 -7.63 6.84 -5.19
C ASN A 137 -7.82 7.05 -3.69
N TRP A 138 -7.19 6.19 -2.89
CA TRP A 138 -7.28 6.29 -1.44
C TRP A 138 -6.57 7.52 -0.88
N SER A 139 -5.59 8.05 -1.61
CA SER A 139 -4.91 9.31 -1.27
C SER A 139 -5.80 10.54 -1.39
N ARG A 140 -6.85 10.48 -2.23
CA ARG A 140 -7.77 11.60 -2.50
C ARG A 140 -7.07 12.85 -3.06
N LEU A 141 -5.90 12.69 -3.67
CA LEU A 141 -5.18 13.74 -4.36
C LEU A 141 -5.63 13.77 -5.83
N GLU A 142 -5.91 14.96 -6.35
CA GLU A 142 -6.48 15.12 -7.70
C GLU A 142 -5.41 15.20 -8.80
N ASN A 143 -4.17 15.49 -8.41
CA ASN A 143 -3.03 15.61 -9.31
C ASN A 143 -1.85 14.76 -8.86
N ASP A 144 -0.96 14.47 -9.79
CA ASP A 144 0.35 13.90 -9.45
C ASP A 144 1.05 14.86 -8.48
N THR A 145 1.53 14.31 -7.38
CA THR A 145 1.94 15.13 -6.24
C THR A 145 3.23 14.60 -5.63
N LEU A 146 4.12 15.52 -5.28
CA LEU A 146 5.20 15.31 -4.32
C LEU A 146 4.82 16.04 -3.04
N GLU A 147 4.70 15.34 -1.92
CA GLU A 147 4.39 15.95 -0.63
C GLU A 147 5.48 15.66 0.41
N PRO A 148 5.75 16.61 1.33
CA PRO A 148 6.60 16.34 2.48
C PRO A 148 6.10 15.11 3.26
N GLY A 149 7.02 14.24 3.70
CA GLY A 149 6.63 13.02 4.41
C GLY A 149 5.78 13.27 5.65
N VAL A 150 6.00 14.40 6.36
CA VAL A 150 5.16 14.79 7.50
C VAL A 150 3.70 15.07 7.08
N THR A 151 3.49 15.62 5.89
CA THR A 151 2.12 15.85 5.34
C THR A 151 1.45 14.52 5.04
N PHE A 152 2.18 13.61 4.38
CA PHE A 152 1.70 12.24 4.16
C PHE A 152 1.34 11.54 5.49
N LEU A 153 2.20 11.62 6.52
CA LEU A 153 1.94 11.03 7.83
C LEU A 153 0.65 11.55 8.45
N ARG A 154 0.46 12.87 8.48
CA ARG A 154 -0.77 13.50 9.00
C ARG A 154 -2.02 12.95 8.32
N ARG A 155 -2.00 12.85 6.99
CA ARG A 155 -3.11 12.33 6.20
C ARG A 155 -3.34 10.83 6.43
N SER A 156 -2.29 10.02 6.36
CA SER A 156 -2.36 8.57 6.52
C SER A 156 -2.89 8.19 7.91
N LEU A 157 -2.33 8.79 8.96
CA LEU A 157 -2.72 8.52 10.34
C LEU A 157 -4.15 9.01 10.65
N ALA A 158 -4.60 10.08 10.00
CA ALA A 158 -5.94 10.62 10.20
C ALA A 158 -7.06 9.74 9.63
N VAL A 159 -6.80 8.94 8.58
CA VAL A 159 -7.84 8.19 7.86
C VAL A 159 -7.68 6.67 7.91
N GLY A 160 -6.59 6.16 8.48
CA GLY A 160 -6.40 4.73 8.66
C GLY A 160 -5.71 4.01 7.50
N GLY A 161 -4.92 4.72 6.72
CA GLY A 161 -4.19 4.20 5.58
C GLY A 161 -4.73 4.71 4.23
N ILE A 162 -3.81 5.07 3.36
CA ILE A 162 -4.12 5.69 2.06
C ILE A 162 -3.34 5.04 0.91
N VAL A 163 -2.67 3.92 1.15
CA VAL A 163 -1.76 3.28 0.21
C VAL A 163 -2.08 1.80 0.06
N CYS A 164 -2.23 1.35 -1.17
CA CYS A 164 -2.29 -0.06 -1.53
C CYS A 164 -0.87 -0.60 -1.70
N VAL A 165 -0.54 -1.76 -1.11
CA VAL A 165 0.81 -2.34 -1.12
C VAL A 165 1.38 -2.51 -2.53
N SER A 166 0.60 -3.05 -3.46
CA SER A 166 0.98 -3.26 -4.86
C SER A 166 1.17 -1.98 -5.66
N SER A 167 0.71 -0.83 -5.12
CA SER A 167 0.86 0.44 -5.79
C SER A 167 2.19 1.15 -5.50
N VAL A 168 3.05 0.61 -4.62
CA VAL A 168 4.23 1.31 -4.11
C VAL A 168 5.51 0.89 -4.84
N MET A 169 6.33 1.89 -5.19
CA MET A 169 7.76 1.72 -5.48
C MET A 169 8.57 2.52 -4.47
N MET A 170 9.59 1.90 -3.90
CA MET A 170 10.45 2.48 -2.86
C MET A 170 11.86 2.67 -3.39
N ARG A 171 12.56 3.69 -2.91
CA ARG A 171 14.00 3.79 -3.08
C ARG A 171 14.68 2.72 -2.20
N SER A 172 15.56 1.89 -2.78
CA SER A 172 16.17 0.76 -2.08
C SER A 172 16.93 1.17 -0.81
N SER A 173 17.53 2.35 -0.79
CA SER A 173 18.21 2.89 0.40
C SER A 173 17.26 3.13 1.58
N MET A 174 15.96 3.33 1.34
CA MET A 174 14.98 3.56 2.40
C MET A 174 14.53 2.28 3.11
N VAL A 175 14.79 1.12 2.52
CA VAL A 175 14.37 -0.17 3.08
C VAL A 175 15.51 -1.01 3.62
N VAL A 176 16.73 -0.50 3.61
CA VAL A 176 17.87 -1.18 4.24
C VAL A 176 17.62 -1.34 5.74
N GLY A 177 17.62 -2.59 6.23
CA GLY A 177 17.34 -2.92 7.62
C GLY A 177 15.87 -2.85 8.04
N GLU A 178 14.98 -2.46 7.12
CA GLU A 178 13.53 -2.49 7.38
C GLU A 178 12.96 -3.92 7.36
N ARG A 179 11.85 -4.09 8.06
CA ARG A 179 11.12 -5.36 8.12
C ARG A 179 9.63 -5.11 8.34
N PHE A 180 8.83 -6.08 7.98
CA PHE A 180 7.44 -6.17 8.40
C PHE A 180 7.37 -6.81 9.79
N ASP A 181 6.87 -6.08 10.76
CA ASP A 181 6.73 -6.58 12.13
C ASP A 181 5.36 -7.26 12.29
N ALA A 182 5.36 -8.55 12.62
CA ALA A 182 4.13 -9.31 12.82
C ALA A 182 3.23 -8.71 13.92
N SER A 183 3.81 -7.95 14.86
CA SER A 183 3.03 -7.23 15.87
C SER A 183 2.20 -6.10 15.30
N ASP A 184 2.51 -5.60 14.09
CA ASP A 184 1.70 -4.60 13.38
C ASP A 184 0.49 -5.23 12.67
N GLY A 185 0.38 -6.57 12.74
CA GLY A 185 -0.75 -7.31 12.18
C GLY A 185 -0.88 -7.07 10.68
N PRO A 186 -2.11 -7.11 10.13
CA PRO A 186 -2.35 -7.00 8.69
C PRO A 186 -2.00 -5.63 8.10
N TYR A 187 -1.62 -4.66 8.91
CA TYR A 187 -1.24 -3.29 8.52
C TYR A 187 0.26 -3.01 8.70
N ALA A 188 1.08 -4.06 8.69
CA ALA A 188 2.54 -3.93 8.77
C ALA A 188 3.13 -3.13 7.59
N ASP A 189 2.46 -3.13 6.45
CA ASP A 189 2.78 -2.29 5.29
C ASP A 189 2.58 -0.80 5.59
N ILE A 190 1.46 -0.41 6.20
CA ILE A 190 1.21 0.98 6.61
C ILE A 190 2.30 1.46 7.57
N ALA A 191 2.71 0.63 8.53
CA ALA A 191 3.78 0.96 9.45
C ALA A 191 5.11 1.18 8.70
N LEU A 192 5.41 0.39 7.67
CA LEU A 192 6.58 0.58 6.82
C LEU A 192 6.49 1.91 6.03
N TRP A 193 5.35 2.21 5.42
CA TRP A 193 5.16 3.47 4.70
C TRP A 193 5.34 4.68 5.61
N CYS A 194 4.82 4.62 6.84
CA CYS A 194 5.03 5.66 7.83
C CYS A 194 6.51 5.83 8.21
N ARG A 195 7.27 4.74 8.34
CA ARG A 195 8.72 4.83 8.63
C ARG A 195 9.52 5.43 7.47
N ILE A 196 9.15 5.13 6.22
CA ILE A 196 9.77 5.77 5.05
C ILE A 196 9.41 7.26 5.02
N ALA A 197 8.14 7.60 5.18
CA ALA A 197 7.66 8.98 5.15
C ALA A 197 8.22 9.85 6.28
N SER A 198 8.59 9.26 7.43
CA SER A 198 9.25 10.03 8.51
C SER A 198 10.65 10.54 8.15
N ARG A 199 11.23 10.05 7.04
CA ARG A 199 12.61 10.34 6.64
C ARG A 199 12.73 10.87 5.21
N SER A 200 11.64 10.99 4.48
CA SER A 200 11.64 11.36 3.06
C SER A 200 10.31 11.92 2.60
N ASP A 201 10.30 12.57 1.46
CA ASP A 201 9.08 12.94 0.77
C ASP A 201 8.39 11.71 0.16
N VAL A 202 7.12 11.87 -0.18
CA VAL A 202 6.27 10.81 -0.74
C VAL A 202 5.63 11.30 -2.04
N GLY A 203 5.75 10.50 -3.09
CA GLY A 203 5.12 10.75 -4.38
C GLY A 203 3.76 10.05 -4.51
N PHE A 204 2.83 10.68 -5.23
CA PHE A 204 1.58 10.09 -5.67
C PHE A 204 1.36 10.31 -7.16
N LEU A 205 0.93 9.27 -7.86
CA LEU A 205 0.52 9.32 -9.28
C LEU A 205 -0.97 9.00 -9.39
N THR A 206 -1.70 9.86 -10.08
CA THR A 206 -3.15 9.73 -10.29
C THR A 206 -3.52 8.60 -11.25
N ALA A 207 -2.59 8.23 -12.14
CA ALA A 207 -2.78 7.11 -13.04
C ALA A 207 -2.97 5.79 -12.27
N PRO A 208 -3.97 4.96 -12.62
CA PRO A 208 -4.13 3.62 -12.05
C PRO A 208 -3.07 2.69 -12.63
N LEU A 209 -2.00 2.44 -11.87
CA LEU A 209 -0.85 1.66 -12.31
C LEU A 209 -0.80 0.26 -11.69
N SER A 210 -1.74 -0.09 -10.82
CA SER A 210 -1.78 -1.40 -10.16
C SER A 210 -3.19 -1.97 -10.16
N GLY A 211 -3.29 -3.29 -10.20
CA GLY A 211 -4.51 -4.05 -10.02
C GLY A 211 -4.47 -4.76 -8.67
N TYR A 212 -5.47 -4.51 -7.82
CA TYR A 212 -5.64 -5.17 -6.52
C TYR A 212 -6.74 -6.22 -6.63
N MET A 213 -6.38 -7.49 -6.47
CA MET A 213 -7.34 -8.58 -6.61
C MET A 213 -8.15 -8.79 -5.33
N VAL A 214 -9.47 -8.89 -5.50
CA VAL A 214 -10.41 -9.17 -4.41
C VAL A 214 -10.87 -10.61 -4.50
N HIS A 215 -10.44 -11.45 -3.55
CA HIS A 215 -10.85 -12.86 -3.48
C HIS A 215 -10.87 -13.38 -2.03
N GLY A 216 -11.59 -14.49 -1.80
CA GLY A 216 -11.79 -15.02 -0.45
C GLY A 216 -10.53 -15.58 0.24
N GLY A 217 -9.45 -15.83 -0.51
CA GLY A 217 -8.17 -16.36 0.00
C GLY A 217 -7.08 -15.31 0.24
N SER A 218 -7.38 -14.01 0.09
CA SER A 218 -6.41 -12.93 0.34
C SER A 218 -6.08 -12.81 1.83
N ALA A 219 -4.89 -12.34 2.17
CA ALA A 219 -4.50 -12.09 3.57
C ALA A 219 -5.42 -11.05 4.25
N SER A 220 -6.04 -10.17 3.47
CA SER A 220 -7.01 -9.17 3.91
C SER A 220 -8.45 -9.70 4.00
N SER A 221 -8.77 -10.89 3.47
CA SER A 221 -10.14 -11.43 3.45
C SER A 221 -10.72 -11.72 4.84
N GLY A 222 -9.87 -12.03 5.82
CA GLY A 222 -10.27 -12.16 7.24
C GLY A 222 -10.71 -10.84 7.87
N PHE A 223 -10.45 -9.72 7.21
CA PHE A 223 -10.86 -8.36 7.55
C PHE A 223 -11.95 -7.90 6.59
N GLN A 224 -13.03 -8.67 6.44
CA GLN A 224 -14.09 -8.41 5.47
C GLN A 224 -14.49 -6.94 5.46
N LEU A 225 -14.15 -6.28 4.36
CA LEU A 225 -14.85 -5.08 3.91
C LEU A 225 -16.27 -5.52 3.60
N VAL A 226 -17.19 -5.31 4.53
CA VAL A 226 -18.60 -5.62 4.31
C VAL A 226 -19.08 -4.72 3.18
N GLN A 227 -19.30 -5.30 2.01
CA GLN A 227 -19.90 -4.61 0.89
C GLN A 227 -21.35 -4.30 1.26
N VAL A 228 -21.64 -3.05 1.55
CA VAL A 228 -23.01 -2.57 1.72
C VAL A 228 -23.50 -2.06 0.36
N ASN A 229 -24.74 -2.39 0.02
CA ASN A 229 -25.40 -1.97 -1.23
C ASN A 229 -25.06 -0.51 -1.59
N GLY A 230 -24.38 -0.31 -2.72
CA GLY A 230 -23.97 1.00 -3.23
C GLY A 230 -22.47 1.27 -3.24
N GLY A 231 -21.59 0.26 -3.08
CA GLY A 231 -20.14 0.41 -3.28
C GLY A 231 -19.38 1.13 -2.16
N GLN A 232 -19.99 1.34 -0.99
CA GLN A 232 -19.30 1.87 0.18
C GLN A 232 -18.73 0.72 1.02
N HIS A 233 -17.41 0.68 1.14
CA HIS A 233 -16.73 -0.24 2.05
C HIS A 233 -16.87 0.24 3.49
N HIS A 234 -17.44 -0.58 4.37
CA HIS A 234 -17.48 -0.30 5.79
C HIS A 234 -16.33 -1.01 6.51
N MET A 235 -15.51 -0.23 7.19
CA MET A 235 -14.46 -0.75 8.06
C MET A 235 -15.09 -1.48 9.25
N THR A 236 -14.69 -2.74 9.50
CA THR A 236 -15.11 -3.46 10.71
C THR A 236 -14.40 -2.91 11.95
N SER A 237 -14.93 -3.19 13.16
CA SER A 237 -14.25 -2.80 14.39
C SER A 237 -12.84 -3.39 14.52
N GLN A 238 -12.66 -4.64 14.09
CA GLN A 238 -11.34 -5.30 14.09
C GLN A 238 -10.35 -4.61 13.15
N HIS A 239 -10.81 -4.16 11.99
CA HIS A 239 -10.03 -3.40 11.03
C HIS A 239 -9.56 -2.06 11.61
N ALA A 240 -10.49 -1.32 12.22
CA ALA A 240 -10.19 -0.06 12.88
C ALA A 240 -9.18 -0.25 14.02
N ASP A 241 -9.40 -1.23 14.88
CA ASP A 241 -8.53 -1.50 16.02
C ASP A 241 -7.10 -1.88 15.57
N ALA A 242 -6.96 -2.74 14.56
CA ALA A 242 -5.66 -3.15 14.07
C ALA A 242 -4.88 -2.00 13.39
N THR A 243 -5.55 -1.18 12.58
CA THR A 243 -4.95 0.03 11.98
C THR A 243 -4.43 0.98 13.04
N LEU A 244 -5.26 1.28 14.04
CA LEU A 244 -4.90 2.20 15.12
C LEU A 244 -3.76 1.69 15.99
N GLN A 245 -3.69 0.36 16.20
CA GLN A 245 -2.57 -0.26 16.89
C GLN A 245 -1.27 -0.10 16.09
N ALA A 246 -1.29 -0.31 14.77
CA ALA A 246 -0.12 -0.10 13.91
C ALA A 246 0.33 1.36 13.95
N HIS A 247 -0.59 2.31 13.84
CA HIS A 247 -0.30 3.73 13.95
C HIS A 247 0.25 4.13 15.33
N GLY A 248 -0.37 3.66 16.41
CA GLY A 248 0.10 3.92 17.78
C GLY A 248 1.53 3.41 18.00
N ARG A 249 1.83 2.19 17.54
CA ARG A 249 3.18 1.63 17.61
C ARG A 249 4.19 2.42 16.78
N PHE A 250 3.81 2.86 15.57
CA PHE A 250 4.67 3.73 14.76
C PHE A 250 5.02 5.01 15.52
N VAL A 251 4.02 5.74 16.04
CA VAL A 251 4.25 6.99 16.77
C VAL A 251 5.15 6.80 17.99
N GLN A 252 5.05 5.66 18.68
CA GLN A 252 5.89 5.35 19.83
C GLN A 252 7.35 4.99 19.46
N ARG A 253 7.54 4.28 18.35
CA ARG A 253 8.84 3.70 17.93
C ARG A 253 9.62 4.57 16.96
N ALA A 254 8.94 5.44 16.21
CA ALA A 254 9.58 6.22 15.18
C ALA A 254 10.67 7.14 15.74
N ASP A 255 11.76 7.23 14.99
CA ASP A 255 12.80 8.22 15.23
C ASP A 255 12.37 9.57 14.67
N ILE A 256 11.49 10.24 15.41
CA ILE A 256 10.89 11.55 15.09
C ILE A 256 11.04 12.48 16.29
N SER A 257 10.99 13.79 16.03
CA SER A 257 11.10 14.77 17.11
C SER A 257 9.97 14.62 18.16
N PRO A 258 10.21 15.00 19.42
CA PRO A 258 9.17 14.98 20.45
C PRO A 258 7.92 15.77 20.09
N GLU A 259 8.08 16.92 19.42
CA GLU A 259 6.99 17.79 18.98
C GLU A 259 6.13 17.09 17.93
N LEU A 260 6.74 16.53 16.90
CA LEU A 260 6.05 15.77 15.86
C LEU A 260 5.36 14.54 16.46
N ARG A 261 6.01 13.85 17.40
CA ARG A 261 5.42 12.70 18.10
C ARG A 261 4.14 13.09 18.85
N ALA A 262 4.15 14.21 19.59
CA ALA A 262 2.98 14.69 20.31
C ALA A 262 1.84 15.05 19.37
N GLU A 263 2.15 15.72 18.25
CA GLU A 263 1.18 16.04 17.21
C GLU A 263 0.55 14.77 16.61
N LEU A 264 1.37 13.82 16.14
CA LEU A 264 0.89 12.59 15.53
C LEU A 264 0.11 11.71 16.50
N ALA A 265 0.50 11.67 17.78
CA ALA A 265 -0.26 10.98 18.83
C ALA A 265 -1.66 11.57 18.99
N THR A 266 -1.80 12.89 18.92
CA THR A 266 -3.10 13.57 18.95
C THR A 266 -3.96 13.20 17.75
N ILE A 267 -3.38 13.17 16.54
CA ILE A 267 -4.08 12.75 15.31
C ILE A 267 -4.58 11.31 15.43
N VAL A 268 -3.74 10.39 15.91
CA VAL A 268 -4.12 8.98 16.10
C VAL A 268 -5.25 8.84 17.13
N ALA A 269 -5.17 9.55 18.25
CA ALA A 269 -6.21 9.51 19.28
C ALA A 269 -7.56 10.06 18.77
N GLU A 270 -7.53 11.09 17.94
CA GLU A 270 -8.74 11.63 17.31
C GLU A 270 -9.31 10.71 16.23
N ALA A 271 -8.44 10.05 15.43
CA ALA A 271 -8.83 9.02 14.47
C ALA A 271 -9.48 7.82 15.18
N ASP A 272 -8.93 7.36 16.31
CA ASP A 272 -9.52 6.31 17.16
C ASP A 272 -10.93 6.68 17.60
N ARG A 273 -11.09 7.86 18.19
CA ARG A 273 -12.42 8.33 18.65
C ARG A 273 -13.43 8.34 17.51
N ARG A 274 -13.06 8.85 16.34
CA ARG A 274 -13.94 8.90 15.15
C ARG A 274 -14.31 7.51 14.65
N MET A 275 -13.35 6.60 14.55
CA MET A 275 -13.61 5.23 14.10
C MET A 275 -14.53 4.48 15.05
N ARG A 276 -14.33 4.59 16.38
CA ARG A 276 -15.19 3.97 17.39
C ARG A 276 -16.61 4.50 17.33
N LEU A 277 -16.80 5.81 17.16
CA LEU A 277 -18.11 6.42 16.97
C LEU A 277 -18.79 5.92 15.69
N THR A 278 -18.06 5.78 14.59
CA THR A 278 -18.58 5.25 13.33
C THR A 278 -19.03 3.80 13.49
N VAL A 279 -18.22 2.96 14.14
CA VAL A 279 -18.56 1.56 14.40
C VAL A 279 -19.79 1.45 15.31
N LEU A 280 -19.85 2.27 16.36
CA LEU A 280 -21.01 2.30 17.26
C LEU A 280 -22.27 2.73 16.51
N ALA A 281 -22.21 3.80 15.75
CA ALA A 281 -23.34 4.29 14.96
C ALA A 281 -23.85 3.26 13.94
N ASN A 282 -22.95 2.55 13.28
CA ASN A 282 -23.32 1.50 12.34
C ASN A 282 -23.98 0.27 13.01
N LYS A 283 -23.66 -0.02 14.28
CA LYS A 283 -24.26 -1.11 15.06
C LYS A 283 -25.60 -0.77 15.69
N THR A 284 -25.84 0.48 16.06
CA THR A 284 -26.97 0.89 16.91
C THR A 284 -28.04 1.70 16.16
N ILE A 285 -27.74 2.23 14.99
CA ILE A 285 -28.64 3.12 14.25
C ILE A 285 -29.08 2.47 12.94
N PRO A 286 -30.39 2.37 12.66
CA PRO A 286 -30.88 1.87 11.37
C PRO A 286 -30.28 2.66 10.19
N PRO A 287 -30.01 2.04 9.05
CA PRO A 287 -29.35 2.69 7.89
C PRO A 287 -29.99 4.00 7.44
N ASN A 288 -31.32 4.09 7.47
CA ASN A 288 -32.06 5.29 7.06
C ASN A 288 -31.89 6.44 8.06
N ALA A 289 -31.91 6.13 9.36
CA ALA A 289 -31.67 7.12 10.42
C ALA A 289 -30.21 7.58 10.43
N LEU A 290 -29.26 6.66 10.21
CA LEU A 290 -27.84 6.98 10.10
C LEU A 290 -27.56 7.94 8.94
N LYS A 291 -28.21 7.74 7.78
CA LYS A 291 -28.11 8.66 6.62
C LYS A 291 -28.65 10.05 6.94
N ALA A 292 -29.76 10.14 7.69
CA ALA A 292 -30.33 11.41 8.13
C ALA A 292 -29.42 12.12 9.13
N ILE A 293 -28.88 11.42 10.11
CA ILE A 293 -27.94 11.95 11.09
C ILE A 293 -26.66 12.43 10.41
N LYS A 294 -26.07 11.64 9.54
CA LYS A 294 -24.88 12.03 8.76
C LYS A 294 -25.13 13.33 7.98
N LYS A 295 -26.33 13.48 7.39
CA LYS A 295 -26.74 14.71 6.71
C LYS A 295 -26.94 15.89 7.68
N ALA A 296 -27.58 15.66 8.84
CA ALA A 296 -27.92 16.72 9.81
C ALA A 296 -26.65 17.26 10.51
N VAL A 297 -25.67 16.39 10.84
CA VAL A 297 -24.40 16.82 11.47
C VAL A 297 -23.34 17.22 10.44
N GLY A 298 -23.70 17.33 9.15
CA GLY A 298 -22.77 17.66 8.09
C GLY A 298 -21.68 16.60 7.88
N TRP A 299 -21.97 15.34 8.15
CA TRP A 299 -21.06 14.21 8.01
C TRP A 299 -20.97 13.79 6.55
N GLY A 300 -20.33 14.58 5.72
CA GLY A 300 -20.19 14.34 4.29
C GLY A 300 -19.26 15.34 3.65
N LYS A 301 -19.13 15.27 2.34
CA LYS A 301 -18.37 16.26 1.55
C LYS A 301 -18.83 17.67 1.96
N GLY A 302 -17.94 18.50 2.48
CA GLY A 302 -18.24 19.87 2.91
C GLY A 302 -18.51 20.08 4.41
N SER A 303 -18.49 19.03 5.26
CA SER A 303 -18.57 19.22 6.72
C SER A 303 -17.33 19.95 7.26
N ALA A 304 -17.45 20.60 8.45
CA ALA A 304 -16.29 21.18 9.14
C ALA A 304 -15.19 20.14 9.35
N LEU A 305 -15.57 18.89 9.60
CA LEU A 305 -14.70 17.74 9.71
C LEU A 305 -14.05 17.37 8.35
N HIS A 306 -14.80 17.51 7.26
CA HIS A 306 -14.31 17.31 5.90
C HIS A 306 -13.34 18.43 5.51
N ARG A 307 -13.62 19.68 5.89
CA ARG A 307 -12.71 20.82 5.69
C ARG A 307 -11.44 20.74 6.52
N HIS A 308 -11.50 20.12 7.70
CA HIS A 308 -10.31 19.91 8.54
C HIS A 308 -9.43 18.75 8.01
N LEU A 309 -10.00 17.86 7.23
CA LEU A 309 -9.34 16.71 6.59
C LEU A 309 -9.02 16.95 5.09
N SER A 310 -9.76 17.83 4.43
CA SER A 310 -9.38 18.39 3.15
C SER A 310 -8.42 19.54 3.39
N LEU A 311 -7.30 19.52 2.71
CA LEU A 311 -6.25 20.54 2.74
C LEU A 311 -6.70 21.93 2.22
N ASP A 312 -8.00 22.24 2.28
CA ASP A 312 -8.59 23.55 1.91
C ASP A 312 -8.30 24.65 2.93
N GLY A 313 -7.61 24.36 4.01
CA GLY A 313 -7.03 25.32 4.93
C GLY A 313 -5.60 25.66 4.53
N ASN A 314 -5.43 26.63 3.69
CA ASN A 314 -4.30 27.51 3.41
C ASN A 314 -2.97 27.25 4.17
N VAL A 315 -2.44 26.04 4.03
CA VAL A 315 -1.02 25.73 4.19
C VAL A 315 -0.49 25.69 2.77
N GLY A 316 0.34 26.65 2.39
CA GLY A 316 0.82 26.88 1.03
C GLY A 316 0.92 25.59 0.23
N GLY A 317 0.08 25.46 -0.80
CA GLY A 317 -0.01 24.27 -1.62
C GLY A 317 1.34 23.94 -2.24
N PRO A 318 1.67 22.65 -2.41
CA PRO A 318 2.83 22.30 -3.21
C PRO A 318 2.66 22.89 -4.61
N GLU A 319 3.72 23.56 -5.11
CA GLU A 319 3.76 24.04 -6.48
C GLU A 319 3.39 22.90 -7.43
N ALA A 320 2.38 23.14 -8.26
CA ALA A 320 2.04 22.22 -9.33
C ALA A 320 3.25 22.14 -10.27
N VAL A 321 3.88 20.98 -10.34
CA VAL A 321 4.98 20.73 -11.27
C VAL A 321 4.36 20.52 -12.65
N ALA A 322 4.60 21.45 -13.55
CA ALA A 322 4.23 21.38 -14.95
C ALA A 322 5.07 20.34 -15.70
#